data_5c2110f248c0cfd1e7a10e6287b66763
#
_entry.id   5c2110f248c0cfd1e7a10e6287b66763
#
_cell.length_a   1.000
_cell.length_b   1.000
_cell.length_c   1.000
_cell.angle_alpha   90.00
_cell.angle_beta   90.00
_cell.angle_gamma   90.00
#
_symmetry.space_group_name_H-M   'P 1'
#
loop_
_entity.id
_entity.type
_entity.pdbx_description
1 polymer ?
#
loop_
_entity_poly.entity_id
_entity_poly.type
_entity_poly.pdbx_seq_one_letter_code
_entity_poly.pdbx_strand_id
1 'polypeptide(L)'
;MRTAIFTGTFNPFTIGHADIVSRALAIFDHVVIGIGYNPAKTEHSDVETRIEQIEAVYKDEPRVTVEAYDDMAADFAARHNAVAVVKGVRTVQDYEYERNQAEYNRLLGDGLETVLFFARPQLAAVSSSAVRTLQHFGKDVSRFLP
;
A
#
# COMPACT_ATOMS: atom_id res chain seq x y z
N MET A 1 -4.30 10.69 -18.03
CA MET A 1 -4.66 10.37 -16.63
C MET A 1 -3.41 9.97 -15.88
N ARG A 2 -3.21 10.55 -14.71
CA ARG A 2 -2.02 10.26 -13.88
C ARG A 2 -2.38 9.18 -12.87
N THR A 3 -1.80 8.01 -13.06
CA THR A 3 -2.02 6.85 -12.19
C THR A 3 -0.80 6.61 -11.32
N ALA A 4 -1.04 6.33 -10.05
CA ALA A 4 0.00 5.87 -9.12
C ALA A 4 -0.36 4.48 -8.60
N ILE A 5 0.66 3.68 -8.27
CA ILE A 5 0.46 2.45 -7.52
C ILE A 5 0.81 2.70 -6.05
N PHE A 6 0.05 2.10 -5.16
CA PHE A 6 0.34 2.08 -3.73
C PHE A 6 0.54 0.62 -3.32
N THR A 7 1.77 0.25 -3.03
CA THR A 7 2.15 -1.15 -2.82
C THR A 7 2.42 -1.46 -1.35
N GLY A 8 2.09 -2.67 -0.95
CA GLY A 8 2.34 -3.17 0.39
C GLY A 8 1.77 -4.57 0.57
N THR A 9 1.96 -5.14 1.76
CA THR A 9 1.35 -6.42 2.14
C THR A 9 -0.08 -6.24 2.61
N PHE A 10 -0.36 -5.10 3.25
CA PHE A 10 -1.70 -4.72 3.76
C PHE A 10 -2.37 -5.83 4.60
N ASN A 11 -1.68 -6.27 5.62
CA ASN A 11 -2.14 -7.37 6.48
C ASN A 11 -2.21 -6.96 7.96
N PRO A 12 -3.24 -6.20 8.37
CA PRO A 12 -4.35 -5.67 7.57
C PRO A 12 -4.05 -4.30 6.94
N PHE A 13 -4.96 -3.87 6.09
CA PHE A 13 -5.05 -2.49 5.61
C PHE A 13 -5.61 -1.63 6.75
N THR A 14 -4.89 -0.58 7.13
CA THR A 14 -5.20 0.24 8.31
C THR A 14 -5.69 1.63 7.94
N ILE A 15 -6.13 2.40 8.96
CA ILE A 15 -6.48 3.82 8.76
C ILE A 15 -5.27 4.64 8.31
N GLY A 16 -4.05 4.21 8.65
CA GLY A 16 -2.82 4.84 8.15
C GLY A 16 -2.69 4.67 6.64
N HIS A 17 -2.97 3.48 6.12
CA HIS A 17 -2.97 3.22 4.68
C HIS A 17 -4.07 4.02 3.98
N ALA A 18 -5.26 4.05 4.56
CA ALA A 18 -6.38 4.79 3.99
C ALA A 18 -6.08 6.30 3.91
N ASP A 19 -5.39 6.85 4.89
CA ASP A 19 -4.98 8.25 4.87
C ASP A 19 -4.03 8.54 3.69
N ILE A 20 -3.08 7.64 3.44
CA ILE A 20 -2.17 7.77 2.29
C ILE A 20 -2.94 7.74 0.96
N VAL A 21 -3.89 6.82 0.81
CA VAL A 21 -4.71 6.74 -0.42
C VAL A 21 -5.48 8.04 -0.62
N SER A 22 -6.11 8.56 0.43
CA SER A 22 -6.86 9.82 0.36
C SER A 22 -5.98 10.98 -0.10
N ARG A 23 -4.77 11.07 0.44
CA ARG A 23 -3.83 12.15 0.08
C ARG A 23 -3.26 11.97 -1.31
N ALA A 24 -3.03 10.72 -1.73
CA ALA A 24 -2.57 10.41 -3.08
C ALA A 24 -3.62 10.80 -4.13
N LEU A 25 -4.91 10.61 -3.83
CA LEU A 25 -6.00 10.99 -4.73
C LEU A 25 -6.11 12.51 -4.93
N ALA A 26 -5.51 13.32 -4.07
CA ALA A 26 -5.43 14.77 -4.28
C ALA A 26 -4.38 15.15 -5.32
N ILE A 27 -3.45 14.24 -5.64
CA ILE A 27 -2.33 14.47 -6.55
C ILE A 27 -2.49 13.68 -7.85
N PHE A 28 -2.99 12.44 -7.74
CA PHE A 28 -3.15 11.51 -8.87
C PHE A 28 -4.63 11.32 -9.19
N ASP A 29 -4.92 11.06 -10.45
CA ASP A 29 -6.29 10.81 -10.91
C ASP A 29 -6.77 9.42 -10.54
N HIS A 30 -5.87 8.46 -10.43
CA HIS A 30 -6.19 7.07 -10.13
C HIS A 30 -5.10 6.46 -9.26
N VAL A 31 -5.50 5.68 -8.26
CA VAL A 31 -4.59 4.92 -7.39
C VAL A 31 -4.92 3.44 -7.50
N VAL A 32 -3.93 2.64 -7.87
CA VAL A 32 -4.03 1.18 -7.87
C VAL A 32 -3.34 0.66 -6.61
N ILE A 33 -4.09 0.08 -5.70
CA ILE A 33 -3.54 -0.53 -4.50
C ILE A 33 -3.05 -1.92 -4.89
N GLY A 34 -1.76 -2.17 -4.73
CA GLY A 34 -1.12 -3.43 -5.08
C GLY A 34 -0.74 -4.24 -3.85
N ILE A 35 -1.32 -5.42 -3.71
CA ILE A 35 -0.95 -6.35 -2.64
C ILE A 35 0.16 -7.24 -3.17
N GLY A 36 1.40 -6.96 -2.73
CA GLY A 36 2.54 -7.79 -3.09
C GLY A 36 2.56 -9.06 -2.23
N TYR A 37 2.78 -10.19 -2.86
CA TYR A 37 2.87 -11.46 -2.15
C TYR A 37 3.84 -12.42 -2.82
N ASN A 38 4.37 -13.36 -2.02
CA ASN A 38 5.20 -14.44 -2.53
C ASN A 38 4.35 -15.72 -2.52
N PRO A 39 4.03 -16.31 -3.70
CA PRO A 39 3.18 -17.51 -3.76
C PRO A 39 3.74 -18.70 -2.99
N ALA A 40 5.06 -18.76 -2.77
CA ALA A 40 5.68 -19.82 -1.99
C ALA A 40 5.46 -19.69 -0.47
N LYS A 41 5.02 -18.50 0.01
CA LYS A 41 4.89 -18.19 1.44
C LYS A 41 3.47 -17.82 1.84
N THR A 42 2.63 -17.39 0.91
CA THR A 42 1.29 -16.88 1.21
C THR A 42 0.25 -17.63 0.38
N GLU A 43 -0.79 -18.11 1.06
CA GLU A 43 -1.91 -18.76 0.42
C GLU A 43 -2.67 -17.77 -0.47
N HIS A 44 -3.10 -18.21 -1.65
CA HIS A 44 -3.85 -17.38 -2.58
C HIS A 44 -5.19 -16.90 -1.95
N SER A 45 -5.84 -17.76 -1.15
CA SER A 45 -7.08 -17.41 -0.45
C SER A 45 -6.91 -16.25 0.53
N ASP A 46 -5.75 -16.16 1.20
CA ASP A 46 -5.45 -15.06 2.13
C ASP A 46 -5.31 -13.75 1.38
N VAL A 47 -4.69 -13.77 0.21
CA VAL A 47 -4.54 -12.59 -0.64
C VAL A 47 -5.90 -12.12 -1.16
N GLU A 48 -6.74 -13.04 -1.62
CA GLU A 48 -8.10 -12.72 -2.09
C GLU A 48 -8.95 -12.10 -0.99
N THR A 49 -8.84 -12.62 0.24
CA THR A 49 -9.53 -12.03 1.39
C THR A 49 -9.12 -10.58 1.63
N ARG A 50 -7.82 -10.28 1.52
CA ARG A 50 -7.32 -8.91 1.66
C ARG A 50 -7.84 -8.00 0.55
N ILE A 51 -7.87 -8.48 -0.69
CA ILE A 51 -8.43 -7.73 -1.82
C ILE A 51 -9.88 -7.36 -1.50
N GLU A 52 -10.70 -8.33 -1.12
CA GLU A 52 -12.11 -8.11 -0.80
C GLU A 52 -12.29 -7.09 0.32
N GLN A 53 -11.48 -7.19 1.37
CA GLN A 53 -11.54 -6.27 2.50
C GLN A 53 -11.22 -4.83 2.09
N ILE A 54 -10.20 -4.64 1.25
CA ILE A 54 -9.82 -3.31 0.78
C ILE A 54 -10.85 -2.78 -0.23
N GLU A 55 -11.32 -3.62 -1.14
CA GLU A 55 -12.36 -3.23 -2.10
C GLU A 55 -13.64 -2.75 -1.38
N ALA A 56 -13.99 -3.38 -0.26
CA ALA A 56 -15.14 -2.96 0.53
C ALA A 56 -14.99 -1.54 1.07
N VAL A 57 -13.79 -1.12 1.41
CA VAL A 57 -13.49 0.26 1.86
C VAL A 57 -13.76 1.25 0.72
N TYR A 58 -13.43 0.88 -0.51
CA TYR A 58 -13.46 1.79 -1.68
C TYR A 58 -14.60 1.49 -2.65
N LYS A 59 -15.64 0.80 -2.21
CA LYS A 59 -16.79 0.43 -3.06
C LYS A 59 -17.44 1.62 -3.77
N ASP A 60 -17.39 2.80 -3.17
CA ASP A 60 -17.99 4.03 -3.71
C ASP A 60 -16.94 4.99 -4.29
N GLU A 61 -15.68 4.55 -4.44
CA GLU A 61 -14.59 5.38 -4.96
C GLU A 61 -14.03 4.78 -6.25
N PRO A 62 -14.54 5.21 -7.41
CA PRO A 62 -14.12 4.64 -8.70
C PRO A 62 -12.66 4.95 -9.07
N ARG A 63 -12.01 5.88 -8.38
CA ARG A 63 -10.61 6.23 -8.65
C ARG A 63 -9.61 5.29 -7.97
N VAL A 64 -10.11 4.30 -7.22
CA VAL A 64 -9.27 3.29 -6.56
C VAL A 64 -9.60 1.93 -7.11
N THR A 65 -8.56 1.16 -7.47
CA THR A 65 -8.66 -0.26 -7.80
C THR A 65 -7.69 -1.04 -6.95
N VAL A 66 -7.97 -2.33 -6.73
CA VAL A 66 -7.17 -3.20 -5.86
C VAL A 66 -6.80 -4.45 -6.63
N GLU A 67 -5.52 -4.80 -6.65
CA GLU A 67 -5.02 -6.02 -7.30
C GLU A 67 -3.88 -6.61 -6.49
N ALA A 68 -3.69 -7.91 -6.64
CA ALA A 68 -2.49 -8.58 -6.13
C ALA A 68 -1.44 -8.71 -7.23
N TYR A 69 -0.17 -8.76 -6.85
CA TYR A 69 0.92 -9.01 -7.78
C TYR A 69 1.99 -9.85 -7.09
N ASP A 70 2.67 -10.69 -7.86
CA ASP A 70 3.70 -11.61 -7.36
C ASP A 70 5.06 -11.40 -8.03
N ASP A 71 5.18 -10.35 -8.82
CA ASP A 71 6.44 -9.93 -9.45
C ASP A 71 6.95 -8.63 -8.78
N MET A 72 7.73 -7.83 -9.48
CA MET A 72 8.26 -6.59 -8.90
C MET A 72 7.28 -5.44 -9.02
N ALA A 73 7.40 -4.49 -8.09
CA ALA A 73 6.57 -3.27 -8.14
C ALA A 73 6.71 -2.53 -9.48
N ALA A 74 7.91 -2.54 -10.07
CA ALA A 74 8.15 -1.93 -11.38
C ALA A 74 7.32 -2.61 -12.48
N ASP A 75 7.18 -3.94 -12.44
CA ASP A 75 6.36 -4.68 -13.40
C ASP A 75 4.88 -4.36 -13.22
N PHE A 76 4.44 -4.29 -11.98
CA PHE A 76 3.08 -3.93 -11.63
C PHE A 76 2.75 -2.51 -12.12
N ALA A 77 3.66 -1.56 -11.88
CA ALA A 77 3.51 -0.19 -12.36
C ALA A 77 3.39 -0.11 -13.88
N ALA A 78 4.21 -0.89 -14.59
CA ALA A 78 4.20 -0.93 -16.05
C ALA A 78 2.85 -1.43 -16.59
N ARG A 79 2.27 -2.46 -15.97
CA ARG A 79 0.96 -2.99 -16.37
C ARG A 79 -0.16 -1.95 -16.25
N HIS A 80 -0.02 -1.01 -15.34
CA HIS A 80 -1.02 0.02 -15.10
C HIS A 80 -0.66 1.39 -15.69
N ASN A 81 0.45 1.47 -16.41
CA ASN A 81 0.98 2.74 -16.92
C ASN A 81 1.12 3.78 -15.80
N ALA A 82 1.52 3.33 -14.61
CA ALA A 82 1.66 4.20 -13.45
C ALA A 82 2.89 5.09 -13.60
N VAL A 83 2.75 6.35 -13.18
CA VAL A 83 3.83 7.33 -13.23
C VAL A 83 4.63 7.38 -11.93
N ALA A 84 4.09 6.81 -10.85
CA ALA A 84 4.74 6.83 -9.55
C ALA A 84 4.33 5.64 -8.68
N VAL A 85 5.23 5.29 -7.77
CA VAL A 85 4.92 4.43 -6.61
C VAL A 85 4.72 5.35 -5.41
N VAL A 86 3.59 5.20 -4.73
CA VAL A 86 3.27 5.95 -3.51
C VAL A 86 3.58 5.06 -2.31
N LYS A 87 4.23 5.64 -1.32
CA LYS A 87 4.56 4.95 -0.06
C LYS A 87 4.36 5.90 1.12
N GLY A 88 3.99 5.34 2.27
CA GLY A 88 3.92 6.09 3.53
C GLY A 88 5.19 5.88 4.35
N VAL A 89 5.62 6.92 5.07
CA VAL A 89 6.82 6.86 5.91
C VAL A 89 6.44 7.32 7.32
N ARG A 90 6.70 6.48 8.32
CA ARG A 90 6.44 6.77 9.75
C ARG A 90 7.74 6.97 10.52
N THR A 91 8.84 6.33 10.13
CA THR A 91 10.10 6.31 10.84
C THR A 91 11.27 6.55 9.90
N VAL A 92 12.45 6.85 10.46
CA VAL A 92 13.70 6.96 9.70
C VAL A 92 14.03 5.62 9.02
N GLN A 93 13.75 4.50 9.68
CA GLN A 93 13.98 3.17 9.12
C GLN A 93 13.09 2.91 7.90
N ASP A 94 11.83 3.31 7.96
CA ASP A 94 10.93 3.23 6.80
C ASP A 94 11.51 4.02 5.63
N TYR A 95 11.98 5.25 5.90
CA TYR A 95 12.57 6.11 4.87
C TYR A 95 13.79 5.44 4.22
N GLU A 96 14.71 4.91 5.00
CA GLU A 96 15.92 4.27 4.45
C GLU A 96 15.57 3.07 3.57
N TYR A 97 14.63 2.23 4.04
CA TYR A 97 14.15 1.08 3.28
C TYR A 97 13.53 1.52 1.95
N GLU A 98 12.61 2.48 2.00
CA GLU A 98 11.90 2.95 0.80
C GLU A 98 12.83 3.67 -0.16
N ARG A 99 13.84 4.39 0.34
CA ARG A 99 14.85 5.03 -0.51
C ARG A 99 15.61 4.00 -1.34
N ASN A 100 16.00 2.88 -0.74
CA ASN A 100 16.69 1.82 -1.47
C ASN A 100 15.78 1.17 -2.50
N GLN A 101 14.52 0.89 -2.15
CA GLN A 101 13.54 0.34 -3.09
C GLN A 101 13.25 1.31 -4.24
N ALA A 102 13.20 2.61 -3.94
CA ALA A 102 12.97 3.64 -4.97
C ALA A 102 14.04 3.62 -6.06
N GLU A 103 15.29 3.39 -5.70
CA GLU A 103 16.37 3.32 -6.69
C GLU A 103 16.21 2.10 -7.61
N TYR A 104 15.86 0.93 -7.05
CA TYR A 104 15.58 -0.24 -7.87
C TYR A 104 14.38 -0.02 -8.78
N ASN A 105 13.32 0.60 -8.27
CA ASN A 105 12.13 0.91 -9.07
C ASN A 105 12.47 1.85 -10.22
N ARG A 106 13.32 2.85 -9.97
CA ARG A 106 13.76 3.78 -11.01
C ARG A 106 14.56 3.09 -12.10
N LEU A 107 15.51 2.23 -11.70
CA LEU A 107 16.38 1.53 -12.64
C LEU A 107 15.63 0.49 -13.46
N LEU A 108 14.71 -0.24 -12.84
CA LEU A 108 13.99 -1.35 -13.47
C LEU A 108 12.67 -0.92 -14.11
N GLY A 109 12.13 0.21 -13.72
CA GLY A 109 10.84 0.73 -14.15
C GLY A 109 10.90 1.88 -15.14
N ASP A 110 12.01 2.02 -15.87
CA ASP A 110 12.19 3.05 -16.90
C ASP A 110 11.92 4.47 -16.36
N GLY A 111 12.56 4.78 -15.23
CA GLY A 111 12.42 6.09 -14.60
C GLY A 111 11.20 6.25 -13.69
N LEU A 112 10.62 5.14 -13.26
CA LEU A 112 9.49 5.16 -12.31
C LEU A 112 9.88 5.89 -11.02
N GLU A 113 9.14 6.93 -10.68
CA GLU A 113 9.38 7.72 -9.47
C GLU A 113 8.69 7.14 -8.25
N THR A 114 9.24 7.44 -7.07
CA THR A 114 8.61 7.12 -5.79
C THR A 114 8.24 8.41 -5.08
N VAL A 115 7.00 8.50 -4.60
CA VAL A 115 6.49 9.64 -3.84
C VAL A 115 6.22 9.17 -2.42
N LEU A 116 6.88 9.81 -1.46
CA LEU A 116 6.73 9.50 -0.05
C LEU A 116 5.77 10.48 0.61
N PHE A 117 4.81 9.96 1.38
CA PHE A 117 3.93 10.75 2.23
C PHE A 117 4.34 10.51 3.69
N PHE A 118 4.59 11.58 4.42
CA PHE A 118 4.85 11.46 5.85
C PHE A 118 3.55 11.12 6.58
N ALA A 119 3.61 10.13 7.46
CA ALA A 119 2.46 9.78 8.29
C ALA A 119 2.05 10.98 9.14
N ARG A 120 0.74 11.21 9.26
CA ARG A 120 0.25 12.21 10.18
C ARG A 120 0.62 11.81 11.61
N PRO A 121 0.96 12.76 12.51
CA PRO A 121 1.40 12.42 13.86
C PRO A 121 0.45 11.51 14.63
N GLN A 122 -0.85 11.70 14.48
CA GLN A 122 -1.86 10.88 15.16
C GLN A 122 -1.95 9.45 14.60
N LEU A 123 -1.38 9.18 13.43
CA LEU A 123 -1.38 7.87 12.79
C LEU A 123 0.01 7.21 12.77
N ALA A 124 1.03 7.88 13.29
CA ALA A 124 2.41 7.40 13.22
C ALA A 124 2.63 6.06 13.95
N ALA A 125 1.85 5.76 14.96
CA ALA A 125 1.93 4.50 15.70
C ALA A 125 1.07 3.39 15.09
N VAL A 126 0.23 3.69 14.09
CA VAL A 126 -0.66 2.72 13.46
C VAL A 126 0.10 1.98 12.38
N SER A 127 0.31 0.68 12.57
CA SER A 127 0.97 -0.19 11.59
C SER A 127 0.27 -1.54 11.55
N SER A 128 0.41 -2.24 10.43
CA SER A 128 -0.13 -3.59 10.30
C SER A 128 0.44 -4.53 11.37
N SER A 129 1.74 -4.43 11.65
CA SER A 129 2.36 -5.30 12.69
C SER A 129 1.83 -4.99 14.07
N ALA A 130 1.60 -3.73 14.42
CA ALA A 130 1.01 -3.35 15.71
C ALA A 130 -0.43 -3.88 15.83
N VAL A 131 -1.21 -3.78 14.76
CA VAL A 131 -2.58 -4.31 14.73
C VAL A 131 -2.57 -5.83 14.92
N ARG A 132 -1.69 -6.55 14.20
CA ARG A 132 -1.56 -8.01 14.37
C ARG A 132 -1.18 -8.39 15.80
N THR A 133 -0.28 -7.65 16.43
CA THR A 133 0.11 -7.88 17.82
C THR A 133 -1.08 -7.72 18.76
N LEU A 134 -1.86 -6.66 18.59
CA LEU A 134 -3.06 -6.43 19.39
C LEU A 134 -4.10 -7.54 19.19
N GLN A 135 -4.30 -7.96 17.95
CA GLN A 135 -5.20 -9.07 17.62
C GLN A 135 -4.76 -10.39 18.31
N HIS A 136 -3.45 -10.64 18.28
CA HIS A 136 -2.87 -11.82 18.92
C HIS A 136 -3.21 -11.88 20.43
N PHE A 137 -3.23 -10.73 21.10
CA PHE A 137 -3.58 -10.62 22.50
C PHE A 137 -5.07 -10.40 22.75
N GLY A 138 -5.90 -10.61 21.73
CA GLY A 138 -7.37 -10.54 21.87
C GLY A 138 -7.93 -9.14 22.05
N LYS A 139 -7.19 -8.12 21.66
CA LYS A 139 -7.64 -6.72 21.79
C LYS A 139 -8.52 -6.31 20.61
N ASP A 140 -9.45 -5.39 20.86
CA ASP A 140 -10.26 -4.80 19.80
C ASP A 140 -9.42 -3.84 18.99
N VAL A 141 -9.36 -4.04 17.67
CA VAL A 141 -8.56 -3.22 16.76
C VAL A 141 -9.43 -2.39 15.82
N SER A 142 -10.74 -2.37 16.03
CA SER A 142 -11.68 -1.72 15.10
C SER A 142 -11.36 -0.23 14.85
N ARG A 143 -10.84 0.48 15.85
CA ARG A 143 -10.46 1.90 15.69
C ARG A 143 -9.26 2.12 14.78
N PHE A 144 -8.49 1.07 14.45
CA PHE A 144 -7.32 1.15 13.58
C PHE A 144 -7.62 0.72 12.15
N LEU A 145 -8.84 0.26 11.90
CA LEU A 145 -9.28 -0.21 10.59
C LEU A 145 -10.24 0.80 9.97
N PRO A 146 -10.14 1.03 8.63
CA PRO A 146 -11.04 1.93 7.94
C PRO A 146 -12.46 1.43 7.84
#